data_b6d5f8c3b695d0131a7787bfffca6076
#
_entry.id   b6d5f8c3b695d0131a7787bfffca6076
#
_cell.length_a   1.000
_cell.length_b   1.000
_cell.length_c   1.000
_cell.angle_alpha   90.00
_cell.angle_beta   90.00
_cell.angle_gamma   90.00
#
_symmetry.space_group_name_H-M   'P 1'
#
loop_
_entity.id
_entity.type
_entity.pdbx_description
1 polymer ?
#
loop_
_entity_poly.entity_id
_entity_poly.type
_entity_poly.pdbx_seq_one_letter_code
_entity_poly.pdbx_strand_id
1 'polypeptide(L)'
;FSGDPSYLRNPRAKEHEIYDFVYSECEAIKSQLGNKGSQTRANYYTALALESRAMLYAGSIAKYNALKTPNIVTSGGEVGIPSDMADDYYRKSLTASQEIITKGGYELYEKESDKGVNFYKMLMDKTLNKEAIWVKDYKNPLKVHSFGYDNVVHHLREDNDNSSCIGPSLGLVEAFDYLDGTPGTLHYKNGNDYVVYDTPSDIFANKDARLYGTIIYPGSKFRNQDVDIQAGVAVWNDKTGSYDLLTDSKLGSFYEDNKTFVGQDGPQTNSPNVSNTGFYIRKFISEASGYTLRNYAENWWPWFRLGEIYLNAAEAAFELNDEPTALPYINRLRQRAGFPANSLTSLTIEKI
;
A
#
# COMPACT_ATOMS: atom_id res chain seq x y z
N PHE A 1 -32.83 31.89 -7.96
CA PHE A 1 -32.58 31.06 -9.18
C PHE A 1 -33.39 31.72 -10.31
N SER A 2 -32.71 32.29 -11.28
CA SER A 2 -33.33 33.01 -12.40
C SER A 2 -33.96 32.11 -13.47
N GLY A 3 -33.94 30.80 -13.30
CA GLY A 3 -34.49 29.84 -14.25
C GLY A 3 -33.75 29.72 -15.61
N ASP A 4 -32.71 30.52 -15.84
CA ASP A 4 -31.92 30.44 -17.07
C ASP A 4 -30.82 29.34 -16.94
N PRO A 5 -30.90 28.25 -17.73
CA PRO A 5 -29.90 27.18 -17.70
C PRO A 5 -28.49 27.66 -18.09
N SER A 6 -28.36 28.80 -18.79
CA SER A 6 -27.05 29.35 -19.16
C SER A 6 -26.23 29.78 -17.95
N TYR A 7 -26.90 30.16 -16.85
CA TYR A 7 -26.26 30.54 -15.59
C TYR A 7 -25.54 29.38 -14.89
N LEU A 8 -25.89 28.13 -15.23
CA LEU A 8 -25.28 26.92 -14.69
C LEU A 8 -24.15 26.36 -15.59
N ARG A 9 -23.88 26.96 -16.72
CA ARG A 9 -22.86 26.55 -17.68
C ARG A 9 -21.54 27.25 -17.37
N ASN A 10 -20.87 26.85 -16.32
CA ASN A 10 -19.49 27.23 -16.12
C ASN A 10 -18.58 26.44 -17.07
N PRO A 11 -17.70 27.08 -17.84
CA PRO A 11 -16.71 26.38 -18.64
C PRO A 11 -15.80 25.55 -17.72
N ARG A 12 -15.33 24.42 -18.20
CA ARG A 12 -14.35 23.63 -17.49
C ARG A 12 -13.04 24.39 -17.41
N ALA A 13 -12.44 24.49 -16.23
CA ALA A 13 -11.11 25.06 -16.06
C ALA A 13 -10.05 24.16 -16.72
N LYS A 14 -8.91 24.72 -17.07
CA LYS A 14 -7.74 23.95 -17.49
C LYS A 14 -7.18 23.15 -16.33
N GLU A 15 -6.61 21.99 -16.62
CA GLU A 15 -6.12 21.08 -15.57
C GLU A 15 -5.06 21.75 -14.70
N HIS A 16 -4.09 22.46 -15.30
CA HIS A 16 -3.07 23.17 -14.54
C HIS A 16 -3.66 24.27 -13.62
N GLU A 17 -4.72 24.97 -14.05
CA GLU A 17 -5.36 26.02 -13.24
C GLU A 17 -5.92 25.46 -11.93
N ILE A 18 -6.40 24.20 -11.94
CA ILE A 18 -6.89 23.53 -10.72
C ILE A 18 -5.73 23.19 -9.77
N TYR A 19 -4.61 22.69 -10.30
CA TYR A 19 -3.43 22.43 -9.46
C TYR A 19 -2.81 23.71 -8.92
N ASP A 20 -2.72 24.76 -9.72
CA ASP A 20 -2.25 26.08 -9.29
C ASP A 20 -3.15 26.69 -8.22
N PHE A 21 -4.48 26.51 -8.34
CA PHE A 21 -5.43 26.89 -7.31
C PHE A 21 -5.19 26.12 -6.00
N VAL A 22 -5.03 24.80 -6.04
CA VAL A 22 -4.74 23.99 -4.84
C VAL A 22 -3.46 24.49 -4.16
N TYR A 23 -2.40 24.74 -4.92
CA TYR A 23 -1.15 25.26 -4.39
C TYR A 23 -1.33 26.64 -3.74
N SER A 24 -1.96 27.58 -4.45
CA SER A 24 -2.15 28.94 -3.95
C SER A 24 -3.01 29.01 -2.69
N GLU A 25 -4.07 28.21 -2.60
CA GLU A 25 -4.90 28.11 -1.40
C GLU A 25 -4.13 27.55 -0.20
N CYS A 26 -3.35 26.47 -0.41
CA CYS A 26 -2.52 25.90 0.65
C CYS A 26 -1.50 26.92 1.16
N GLU A 27 -0.80 27.63 0.24
CA GLU A 27 0.16 28.68 0.60
C GLU A 27 -0.49 29.82 1.39
N ALA A 28 -1.69 30.24 0.98
CA ALA A 28 -2.42 31.33 1.63
C ALA A 28 -2.87 30.99 3.06
N ILE A 29 -3.23 29.74 3.34
CA ILE A 29 -3.80 29.35 4.64
C ILE A 29 -2.81 28.68 5.60
N LYS A 30 -1.71 28.07 5.12
CA LYS A 30 -0.84 27.21 5.94
C LYS A 30 -0.34 27.90 7.20
N SER A 31 0.08 29.15 7.12
CA SER A 31 0.53 29.92 8.28
C SER A 31 -0.56 30.21 9.32
N GLN A 32 -1.83 30.25 8.87
CA GLN A 32 -2.98 30.47 9.72
C GLN A 32 -3.45 29.22 10.46
N LEU A 33 -3.15 28.04 9.89
CA LEU A 33 -3.51 26.75 10.50
C LEU A 33 -2.66 26.42 11.75
N GLY A 34 -1.51 27.05 11.92
CA GLY A 34 -0.55 26.75 12.97
C GLY A 34 0.14 25.39 12.78
N ASN A 35 1.22 25.17 13.52
CA ASN A 35 2.05 23.96 13.42
C ASN A 35 1.82 22.99 14.59
N LYS A 36 0.92 23.29 15.50
CA LYS A 36 0.57 22.46 16.67
C LYS A 36 -0.90 22.08 16.59
N GLY A 37 -1.20 20.82 16.85
CA GLY A 37 -2.59 20.38 16.85
C GLY A 37 -2.73 18.86 16.85
N SER A 38 -3.97 18.42 16.85
CA SER A 38 -4.31 17.01 16.72
C SER A 38 -4.05 16.51 15.29
N GLN A 39 -3.55 15.30 15.15
CA GLN A 39 -3.41 14.63 13.85
C GLN A 39 -4.75 14.43 13.11
N THR A 40 -5.88 14.68 13.78
CA THR A 40 -7.23 14.58 13.19
C THR A 40 -7.75 15.89 12.61
N ARG A 41 -6.99 16.99 12.74
CA ARG A 41 -7.30 18.29 12.17
C ARG A 41 -6.17 18.79 11.28
N ALA A 42 -6.55 19.50 10.22
CA ALA A 42 -5.56 20.13 9.36
C ALA A 42 -4.70 21.12 10.15
N ASN A 43 -3.41 21.11 9.89
CA ASN A 43 -2.41 22.01 10.43
C ASN A 43 -1.46 22.46 9.31
N TYR A 44 -0.47 23.26 9.62
CA TYR A 44 0.55 23.73 8.68
C TYR A 44 1.13 22.61 7.81
N TYR A 45 1.55 21.51 8.45
CA TYR A 45 2.17 20.37 7.73
C TYR A 45 1.17 19.52 6.96
N THR A 46 -0.12 19.59 7.30
CA THR A 46 -1.17 18.96 6.49
C THR A 46 -1.34 19.70 5.16
N ALA A 47 -1.27 21.04 5.17
CA ALA A 47 -1.29 21.83 3.93
C ALA A 47 -0.07 21.53 3.06
N LEU A 48 1.13 21.49 3.65
CA LEU A 48 2.35 21.09 2.93
C LEU A 48 2.30 19.66 2.38
N ALA A 49 1.70 18.71 3.09
CA ALA A 49 1.54 17.35 2.60
C ALA A 49 0.58 17.27 1.40
N LEU A 50 -0.47 18.10 1.40
CA LEU A 50 -1.35 18.26 0.24
C LEU A 50 -0.61 18.89 -0.93
N GLU A 51 0.18 19.95 -0.71
CA GLU A 51 1.04 20.57 -1.73
C GLU A 51 2.01 19.55 -2.32
N SER A 52 2.74 18.82 -1.46
CA SER A 52 3.69 17.78 -1.87
C SER A 52 3.04 16.78 -2.83
N ARG A 53 1.88 16.22 -2.47
CA ARG A 53 1.16 15.25 -3.30
C ARG A 53 0.61 15.89 -4.57
N ALA A 54 -0.09 17.01 -4.46
CA ALA A 54 -0.75 17.65 -5.60
C ALA A 54 0.28 18.13 -6.64
N MET A 55 1.37 18.72 -6.20
CA MET A 55 2.41 19.21 -7.11
C MET A 55 3.19 18.06 -7.76
N LEU A 56 3.42 16.94 -7.05
CA LEU A 56 4.01 15.74 -7.65
C LEU A 56 3.14 15.20 -8.78
N TYR A 57 1.84 15.08 -8.55
CA TYR A 57 0.89 14.62 -9.56
C TYR A 57 0.85 15.59 -10.77
N ALA A 58 0.81 16.90 -10.53
CA ALA A 58 0.83 17.89 -11.59
C ALA A 58 2.11 17.79 -12.46
N GLY A 59 3.27 17.63 -11.81
CA GLY A 59 4.56 17.42 -12.49
C GLY A 59 4.55 16.15 -13.32
N SER A 60 4.04 15.06 -12.78
CA SER A 60 3.94 13.77 -13.49
C SER A 60 2.99 13.84 -14.69
N ILE A 61 1.82 14.46 -14.52
CA ILE A 61 0.88 14.71 -15.63
C ILE A 61 1.57 15.55 -16.70
N ALA A 62 2.20 16.66 -16.34
CA ALA A 62 2.90 17.53 -17.30
C ALA A 62 3.98 16.77 -18.07
N LYS A 63 4.82 15.99 -17.39
CA LYS A 63 5.94 15.29 -18.00
C LYS A 63 5.53 14.12 -18.90
N TYR A 64 4.55 13.32 -18.45
CA TYR A 64 4.28 12.00 -19.04
C TYR A 64 2.98 11.90 -19.83
N ASN A 65 2.00 12.77 -19.62
CA ASN A 65 0.67 12.61 -20.22
C ASN A 65 0.75 12.67 -21.77
N ALA A 66 1.41 13.67 -22.33
CA ALA A 66 1.58 13.79 -23.77
C ALA A 66 2.40 12.64 -24.39
N LEU A 67 3.33 12.06 -23.62
CA LEU A 67 4.18 10.95 -24.06
C LEU A 67 3.47 9.60 -24.01
N LYS A 68 2.73 9.35 -22.94
CA LYS A 68 2.12 8.03 -22.66
C LYS A 68 0.65 7.94 -23.05
N THR A 69 -0.06 9.06 -23.04
CA THR A 69 -1.50 9.12 -23.29
C THR A 69 -1.87 10.32 -24.18
N PRO A 70 -1.25 10.51 -25.35
CA PRO A 70 -1.44 11.72 -26.19
C PRO A 70 -2.90 11.92 -26.61
N ASN A 71 -3.69 10.87 -26.73
CA ASN A 71 -5.11 10.94 -27.11
C ASN A 71 -6.04 11.45 -26.00
N ILE A 72 -5.55 11.58 -24.78
CA ILE A 72 -6.33 12.09 -23.64
C ILE A 72 -6.14 13.59 -23.46
N VAL A 73 -5.09 14.18 -24.05
CA VAL A 73 -4.85 15.62 -23.98
C VAL A 73 -5.84 16.36 -24.87
N THR A 74 -6.53 17.36 -24.30
CA THR A 74 -7.47 18.22 -25.02
C THR A 74 -6.77 19.48 -25.56
N SER A 75 -7.20 19.98 -26.73
CA SER A 75 -6.64 21.18 -27.32
C SER A 75 -6.91 22.47 -26.51
N GLY A 76 -7.97 22.46 -25.69
CA GLY A 76 -8.32 23.55 -24.77
C GLY A 76 -7.56 23.54 -23.45
N GLY A 77 -6.83 22.44 -23.14
CA GLY A 77 -6.11 22.26 -21.91
C GLY A 77 -6.97 21.85 -20.71
N GLU A 78 -8.22 21.41 -20.93
CA GLU A 78 -9.10 20.90 -19.87
C GLU A 78 -8.64 19.53 -19.32
N VAL A 79 -7.85 18.81 -20.12
CA VAL A 79 -7.15 17.59 -19.74
C VAL A 79 -5.74 17.67 -20.31
N GLY A 80 -4.77 17.39 -19.47
CA GLY A 80 -3.35 17.48 -19.76
C GLY A 80 -2.76 18.84 -19.34
N ILE A 81 -1.51 18.79 -18.92
CA ILE A 81 -0.74 19.95 -18.49
C ILE A 81 0.43 20.14 -19.46
N PRO A 82 0.77 21.37 -19.89
CA PRO A 82 1.93 21.65 -20.71
C PRO A 82 3.23 21.12 -20.09
N SER A 83 4.07 20.45 -20.88
CA SER A 83 5.27 19.76 -20.40
C SER A 83 6.34 20.69 -19.83
N ASP A 84 6.38 21.94 -20.27
CA ASP A 84 7.28 22.98 -19.76
C ASP A 84 6.96 23.42 -18.32
N MET A 85 5.80 23.06 -17.78
CA MET A 85 5.41 23.30 -16.40
C MET A 85 5.90 22.21 -15.42
N ALA A 86 6.38 21.06 -15.92
CA ALA A 86 6.69 19.90 -15.09
C ALA A 86 7.72 20.20 -13.99
N ASP A 87 8.84 20.83 -14.35
CA ASP A 87 9.92 21.11 -13.41
C ASP A 87 9.50 22.05 -12.27
N ASP A 88 8.63 23.02 -12.54
CA ASP A 88 8.13 23.92 -11.51
C ASP A 88 7.28 23.18 -10.48
N TYR A 89 6.40 22.29 -10.94
CA TYR A 89 5.61 21.46 -10.07
C TYR A 89 6.45 20.50 -9.24
N TYR A 90 7.46 19.84 -9.82
CA TYR A 90 8.37 18.98 -9.07
C TYR A 90 9.18 19.77 -8.03
N ARG A 91 9.63 21.00 -8.33
CA ARG A 91 10.31 21.86 -7.34
C ARG A 91 9.40 22.22 -6.18
N LYS A 92 8.12 22.56 -6.44
CA LYS A 92 7.13 22.84 -5.40
C LYS A 92 6.90 21.60 -4.52
N SER A 93 6.73 20.41 -5.11
CA SER A 93 6.58 19.16 -4.37
C SER A 93 7.80 18.85 -3.50
N LEU A 94 9.01 18.97 -4.05
CA LEU A 94 10.27 18.72 -3.32
C LEU A 94 10.42 19.69 -2.14
N THR A 95 10.16 20.97 -2.37
CA THR A 95 10.27 22.01 -1.32
C THR A 95 9.31 21.73 -0.17
N ALA A 96 8.03 21.45 -0.45
CA ALA A 96 7.05 21.12 0.56
C ALA A 96 7.44 19.85 1.34
N SER A 97 7.91 18.82 0.62
CA SER A 97 8.35 17.56 1.22
C SER A 97 9.56 17.76 2.14
N GLN A 98 10.57 18.49 1.69
CA GLN A 98 11.78 18.78 2.48
C GLN A 98 11.46 19.58 3.73
N GLU A 99 10.53 20.51 3.66
CA GLU A 99 10.11 21.28 4.81
C GLU A 99 9.43 20.40 5.86
N ILE A 100 8.56 19.49 5.46
CA ILE A 100 7.94 18.52 6.38
C ILE A 100 9.02 17.64 7.04
N ILE A 101 9.95 17.10 6.25
CA ILE A 101 11.00 16.19 6.73
C ILE A 101 11.91 16.89 7.72
N THR A 102 12.30 18.14 7.45
CA THR A 102 13.34 18.84 8.24
C THR A 102 12.79 19.63 9.42
N LYS A 103 11.57 20.16 9.32
CA LYS A 103 10.98 21.08 10.30
C LYS A 103 9.73 20.55 10.99
N GLY A 104 9.10 19.48 10.44
CA GLY A 104 7.81 18.98 10.92
C GLY A 104 7.86 18.23 12.25
N GLY A 105 9.03 17.78 12.68
CA GLY A 105 9.19 16.98 13.89
C GLY A 105 8.57 15.58 13.78
N TYR A 106 8.26 15.13 12.54
CA TYR A 106 7.80 13.80 12.26
C TYR A 106 8.96 12.81 12.18
N GLU A 107 8.71 11.56 12.54
CA GLU A 107 9.71 10.49 12.56
C GLU A 107 9.11 9.23 11.95
N LEU A 108 9.89 8.48 11.16
CA LEU A 108 9.46 7.17 10.68
C LEU A 108 9.23 6.24 11.88
N TYR A 109 8.16 5.47 11.83
CA TYR A 109 7.81 4.54 12.90
C TYR A 109 8.81 3.38 12.93
N GLU A 110 9.54 3.24 14.04
CA GLU A 110 10.57 2.21 14.26
C GLU A 110 10.57 1.75 15.73
N LYS A 111 9.40 1.39 16.25
CA LYS A 111 9.23 0.95 17.64
C LYS A 111 9.44 -0.55 17.84
N GLU A 112 9.41 -1.34 16.76
CA GLU A 112 9.54 -2.79 16.81
C GLU A 112 10.85 -3.24 16.16
N SER A 113 11.48 -4.26 16.73
CA SER A 113 12.70 -4.86 16.18
C SER A 113 12.45 -5.64 14.89
N ASP A 114 11.34 -6.39 14.84
CA ASP A 114 10.88 -7.04 13.61
C ASP A 114 10.29 -6.01 12.65
N LYS A 115 10.86 -5.92 11.46
CA LYS A 115 10.52 -4.89 10.47
C LYS A 115 9.12 -5.09 9.87
N GLY A 116 8.65 -6.33 9.75
CA GLY A 116 7.31 -6.65 9.26
C GLY A 116 6.24 -6.29 10.30
N VAL A 117 6.46 -6.68 11.55
CA VAL A 117 5.62 -6.28 12.68
C VAL A 117 5.63 -4.76 12.86
N ASN A 118 6.79 -4.13 12.69
CA ASN A 118 6.92 -2.69 12.75
C ASN A 118 6.03 -1.99 11.71
N PHE A 119 6.06 -2.47 10.46
CA PHE A 119 5.23 -1.90 9.38
C PHE A 119 3.73 -2.12 9.65
N TYR A 120 3.35 -3.30 10.14
CA TYR A 120 1.96 -3.57 10.54
C TYR A 120 1.49 -2.64 11.65
N LYS A 121 2.26 -2.53 12.74
CA LYS A 121 1.91 -1.68 13.90
C LYS A 121 1.91 -0.19 13.55
N MET A 122 2.78 0.27 12.67
CA MET A 122 2.78 1.65 12.18
C MET A 122 1.41 2.07 11.64
N LEU A 123 0.67 1.15 11.02
CA LEU A 123 -0.66 1.43 10.50
C LEU A 123 -1.76 1.41 11.57
N MET A 124 -1.52 0.75 12.70
CA MET A 124 -2.52 0.46 13.74
C MET A 124 -2.31 1.26 15.03
N ASP A 125 -1.07 1.58 15.37
CA ASP A 125 -0.74 2.29 16.61
C ASP A 125 -1.16 3.75 16.54
N LYS A 126 -2.13 4.12 17.38
CA LYS A 126 -2.61 5.49 17.54
C LYS A 126 -1.83 6.27 18.59
N THR A 127 -0.97 5.59 19.36
CA THR A 127 -0.29 6.15 20.51
C THR A 127 1.09 6.63 20.11
N LEU A 128 1.33 7.95 20.20
CA LEU A 128 2.63 8.55 19.91
C LEU A 128 3.21 8.16 18.54
N ASN A 129 2.36 7.97 17.55
CA ASN A 129 2.76 7.67 16.18
C ASN A 129 3.17 8.96 15.47
N LYS A 130 4.47 9.25 15.48
CA LYS A 130 5.03 10.45 14.85
C LYS A 130 5.12 10.36 13.33
N GLU A 131 4.86 9.20 12.73
CA GLU A 131 4.85 9.07 11.27
C GLU A 131 3.56 9.60 10.65
N ALA A 132 2.44 9.56 11.37
CA ALA A 132 1.16 10.03 10.91
C ALA A 132 1.07 11.56 10.94
N ILE A 133 0.82 12.18 9.78
CA ILE A 133 0.67 13.63 9.63
C ILE A 133 -0.79 14.03 9.79
N TRP A 134 -1.67 13.36 9.05
CA TRP A 134 -3.10 13.59 9.12
C TRP A 134 -3.87 12.29 8.99
N VAL A 135 -4.84 12.08 9.88
CA VAL A 135 -5.59 10.83 9.99
C VAL A 135 -7.08 11.09 10.09
N LYS A 136 -7.87 10.16 9.56
CA LYS A 136 -9.28 10.02 9.91
C LYS A 136 -9.38 9.03 11.05
N ASP A 137 -9.76 9.51 12.22
CA ASP A 137 -9.86 8.70 13.42
C ASP A 137 -11.25 8.11 13.63
N TYR A 138 -11.28 7.00 14.34
CA TYR A 138 -12.48 6.29 14.75
C TYR A 138 -12.36 5.91 16.23
N LYS A 139 -13.50 5.87 16.91
CA LYS A 139 -13.57 5.50 18.33
C LYS A 139 -14.91 4.86 18.64
N ASN A 140 -14.89 3.63 19.12
CA ASN A 140 -16.07 2.91 19.60
C ASN A 140 -16.58 3.57 20.90
N PRO A 141 -17.91 3.78 21.08
CA PRO A 141 -18.99 3.50 20.12
C PRO A 141 -19.33 4.70 19.21
N LEU A 142 -18.59 5.82 19.28
CA LEU A 142 -18.97 7.10 18.66
C LEU A 142 -18.91 7.06 17.12
N LYS A 143 -17.88 6.43 16.60
CA LYS A 143 -17.67 6.27 15.16
C LYS A 143 -16.80 5.06 14.92
N VAL A 144 -17.32 4.09 14.22
CA VAL A 144 -16.68 2.82 13.89
C VAL A 144 -16.78 2.50 12.41
N HIS A 145 -16.14 1.45 11.96
CA HIS A 145 -16.25 0.92 10.62
C HIS A 145 -16.20 -0.61 10.61
N SER A 146 -16.46 -1.21 9.46
CA SER A 146 -16.52 -2.67 9.29
C SER A 146 -15.36 -3.25 8.49
N PHE A 147 -14.26 -2.52 8.28
CA PHE A 147 -13.18 -2.99 7.41
C PHE A 147 -12.57 -4.34 7.86
N GLY A 148 -12.40 -4.53 9.17
CA GLY A 148 -11.94 -5.81 9.73
C GLY A 148 -12.93 -6.94 9.50
N TYR A 149 -14.23 -6.68 9.71
CA TYR A 149 -15.33 -7.61 9.45
C TYR A 149 -15.38 -8.02 7.97
N ASP A 150 -15.26 -7.06 7.05
CA ASP A 150 -15.34 -7.32 5.61
C ASP A 150 -14.12 -8.09 5.06
N ASN A 151 -12.96 -8.04 5.75
CA ASN A 151 -11.70 -8.49 5.15
C ASN A 151 -10.90 -9.49 5.98
N VAL A 152 -11.37 -9.89 7.15
CA VAL A 152 -10.68 -10.88 7.98
C VAL A 152 -10.55 -12.23 7.26
N VAL A 153 -9.55 -13.02 7.65
CA VAL A 153 -9.40 -14.42 7.22
C VAL A 153 -10.65 -15.22 7.60
N HIS A 154 -11.14 -16.04 6.68
CA HIS A 154 -12.45 -16.70 6.78
C HIS A 154 -12.70 -17.43 8.11
N HIS A 155 -11.81 -18.34 8.51
CA HIS A 155 -12.03 -19.12 9.73
C HIS A 155 -11.79 -18.33 11.02
N LEU A 156 -11.11 -17.16 10.96
CA LEU A 156 -10.76 -16.32 12.10
C LEU A 156 -11.73 -15.15 12.31
N ARG A 157 -12.82 -15.10 11.54
CA ARG A 157 -13.87 -14.11 11.74
C ARG A 157 -14.59 -14.29 13.08
N GLU A 158 -15.00 -13.19 13.67
CA GLU A 158 -15.78 -13.19 14.91
C GLU A 158 -17.28 -13.08 14.66
N ASP A 159 -17.68 -12.81 13.41
CA ASP A 159 -19.05 -12.73 12.93
C ASP A 159 -19.17 -13.58 11.66
N ASN A 160 -20.28 -14.26 11.45
CA ASN A 160 -20.39 -15.32 10.43
C ASN A 160 -20.84 -14.83 9.04
N ASP A 161 -21.18 -13.55 8.89
CA ASP A 161 -21.83 -13.08 7.68
C ASP A 161 -20.86 -12.75 6.55
N ASN A 162 -19.67 -12.20 6.83
CA ASN A 162 -18.76 -11.68 5.81
C ASN A 162 -17.29 -11.92 6.13
N SER A 163 -16.44 -11.93 5.12
CA SER A 163 -14.98 -11.95 5.22
C SER A 163 -14.34 -11.84 3.83
N SER A 164 -13.04 -11.55 3.76
CA SER A 164 -12.18 -11.72 2.56
C SER A 164 -12.63 -10.95 1.30
N CYS A 165 -13.29 -9.80 1.46
CA CYS A 165 -13.76 -8.98 0.33
C CYS A 165 -12.61 -8.42 -0.51
N ILE A 166 -11.42 -8.24 0.06
CA ILE A 166 -10.21 -7.82 -0.65
C ILE A 166 -9.23 -8.98 -0.72
N GLY A 167 -9.00 -9.49 -1.93
CA GLY A 167 -7.98 -10.49 -2.23
C GLY A 167 -6.75 -9.85 -2.85
N PRO A 168 -5.60 -9.79 -2.16
CA PRO A 168 -4.35 -9.34 -2.77
C PRO A 168 -3.97 -10.22 -3.95
N SER A 169 -3.50 -9.61 -5.05
CA SER A 169 -3.03 -10.36 -6.22
C SER A 169 -1.62 -10.91 -6.04
N LEU A 170 -1.26 -11.94 -6.81
CA LEU A 170 0.12 -12.44 -6.89
C LEU A 170 1.08 -11.32 -7.32
N GLY A 171 0.68 -10.48 -8.29
CA GLY A 171 1.50 -9.35 -8.73
C GLY A 171 1.82 -8.36 -7.61
N LEU A 172 0.90 -8.15 -6.65
CA LEU A 172 1.19 -7.34 -5.47
C LEU A 172 2.21 -8.04 -4.54
N VAL A 173 2.11 -9.36 -4.36
CA VAL A 173 3.09 -10.13 -3.56
C VAL A 173 4.48 -10.09 -4.20
N GLU A 174 4.56 -10.21 -5.51
CA GLU A 174 5.79 -10.16 -6.29
C GLU A 174 6.38 -8.75 -6.42
N ALA A 175 5.59 -7.69 -6.16
CA ALA A 175 6.10 -6.33 -6.07
C ALA A 175 6.96 -6.07 -4.82
N PHE A 176 6.95 -6.97 -3.85
CA PHE A 176 7.88 -6.94 -2.72
C PHE A 176 9.16 -7.69 -3.10
N ASP A 177 10.24 -6.96 -3.36
CA ASP A 177 11.56 -7.53 -3.70
C ASP A 177 12.15 -8.37 -2.56
N TYR A 178 13.13 -9.22 -2.89
CA TYR A 178 13.97 -9.85 -1.88
C TYR A 178 14.98 -8.86 -1.31
N LEU A 179 15.39 -9.08 -0.06
CA LEU A 179 16.30 -8.17 0.67
C LEU A 179 17.70 -8.08 0.06
N ASP A 180 18.09 -9.03 -0.77
CA ASP A 180 19.31 -8.98 -1.57
C ASP A 180 19.21 -8.09 -2.81
N GLY A 181 18.01 -7.55 -3.08
CA GLY A 181 17.74 -6.67 -4.20
C GLY A 181 17.29 -7.37 -5.49
N THR A 182 17.14 -8.70 -5.45
CA THR A 182 16.55 -9.42 -6.59
C THR A 182 15.07 -9.18 -6.68
N PRO A 183 14.46 -9.23 -7.90
CA PRO A 183 13.03 -9.06 -8.11
C PRO A 183 12.19 -10.02 -7.27
N GLY A 184 11.06 -9.56 -6.79
CA GLY A 184 10.20 -10.29 -5.87
C GLY A 184 9.39 -11.45 -6.45
N THR A 185 9.64 -11.88 -7.69
CA THR A 185 9.01 -13.05 -8.30
C THR A 185 9.23 -14.31 -7.47
N LEU A 186 8.17 -15.05 -7.19
CA LEU A 186 8.25 -16.24 -6.34
C LEU A 186 8.98 -17.40 -7.05
N HIS A 187 9.94 -18.01 -6.37
CA HIS A 187 10.74 -19.09 -6.90
C HIS A 187 10.06 -20.46 -6.69
N TYR A 188 8.95 -20.74 -7.40
CA TYR A 188 8.21 -22.00 -7.30
C TYR A 188 8.62 -23.04 -8.36
N LYS A 189 9.41 -22.63 -9.37
CA LYS A 189 9.92 -23.52 -10.42
C LYS A 189 11.40 -23.26 -10.73
N ASN A 190 12.10 -24.33 -11.11
CA ASN A 190 13.41 -24.29 -11.72
C ASN A 190 13.33 -25.09 -13.05
N GLY A 191 13.20 -24.38 -14.17
CA GLY A 191 12.83 -24.99 -15.45
C GLY A 191 11.43 -25.60 -15.40
N ASN A 192 11.32 -26.91 -15.63
CA ASN A 192 10.05 -27.64 -15.55
C ASN A 192 9.75 -28.22 -14.16
N ASP A 193 10.73 -28.27 -13.27
CA ASP A 193 10.61 -28.89 -11.96
C ASP A 193 10.09 -27.89 -10.92
N TYR A 194 9.28 -28.39 -9.98
CA TYR A 194 8.88 -27.60 -8.81
C TYR A 194 10.02 -27.48 -7.80
N VAL A 195 10.19 -26.28 -7.25
CA VAL A 195 11.04 -26.06 -6.08
C VAL A 195 10.24 -26.50 -4.84
N VAL A 196 10.85 -27.38 -4.04
CA VAL A 196 10.26 -27.92 -2.83
C VAL A 196 10.76 -27.15 -1.62
N TYR A 197 9.85 -26.74 -0.74
CA TYR A 197 10.12 -26.02 0.50
C TYR A 197 9.67 -26.84 1.71
N ASP A 198 10.33 -26.68 2.85
CA ASP A 198 9.98 -27.38 4.08
C ASP A 198 8.67 -26.89 4.69
N THR A 199 8.42 -25.57 4.59
CA THR A 199 7.18 -24.95 5.06
C THR A 199 6.55 -24.05 4.00
N PRO A 200 5.22 -23.81 4.05
CA PRO A 200 4.54 -22.92 3.08
C PRO A 200 5.05 -21.48 3.10
N SER A 201 5.66 -21.04 4.19
CA SER A 201 6.20 -19.68 4.33
C SER A 201 7.59 -19.49 3.72
N ASP A 202 8.34 -20.56 3.46
CA ASP A 202 9.75 -20.46 3.07
C ASP A 202 9.93 -19.78 1.70
N ILE A 203 8.99 -19.97 0.78
CA ILE A 203 8.97 -19.27 -0.51
C ILE A 203 8.92 -17.75 -0.39
N PHE A 204 8.45 -17.24 0.75
CA PHE A 204 8.36 -15.81 1.05
C PHE A 204 9.52 -15.31 1.92
N ALA A 205 10.45 -16.20 2.30
CA ALA A 205 11.58 -15.83 3.16
C ALA A 205 12.46 -14.77 2.50
N ASN A 206 13.02 -13.89 3.33
CA ASN A 206 13.93 -12.81 2.90
C ASN A 206 13.32 -11.78 1.94
N LYS A 207 12.00 -11.69 1.83
CA LYS A 207 11.35 -10.62 1.10
C LYS A 207 11.30 -9.34 1.94
N ASP A 208 11.11 -8.21 1.26
CA ASP A 208 10.79 -6.92 1.89
C ASP A 208 9.81 -7.11 3.05
N ALA A 209 10.21 -6.67 4.23
CA ALA A 209 9.46 -6.94 5.46
C ALA A 209 8.05 -6.32 5.46
N ARG A 210 7.79 -5.32 4.59
CA ARG A 210 6.46 -4.74 4.40
C ARG A 210 5.43 -5.74 3.88
N LEU A 211 5.88 -6.82 3.21
CA LEU A 211 5.01 -7.92 2.80
C LEU A 211 4.21 -8.46 3.99
N TYR A 212 4.89 -8.79 5.10
CA TYR A 212 4.24 -9.28 6.31
C TYR A 212 3.18 -8.32 6.85
N GLY A 213 3.48 -7.03 6.92
CA GLY A 213 2.55 -6.03 7.43
C GLY A 213 1.38 -5.71 6.48
N THR A 214 1.45 -6.17 5.22
CA THR A 214 0.46 -5.89 4.19
C THR A 214 -0.42 -7.10 3.89
N ILE A 215 0.16 -8.30 3.82
CA ILE A 215 -0.47 -9.51 3.28
C ILE A 215 -0.30 -10.68 4.25
N ILE A 216 -1.34 -11.48 4.38
CA ILE A 216 -1.31 -12.82 4.96
C ILE A 216 -1.14 -13.78 3.79
N TYR A 217 -0.03 -14.50 3.77
CA TYR A 217 0.37 -15.46 2.74
C TYR A 217 0.40 -16.89 3.33
N PRO A 218 0.46 -17.95 2.53
CA PRO A 218 0.56 -19.33 3.01
C PRO A 218 1.65 -19.52 4.07
N GLY A 219 1.32 -20.15 5.19
CA GLY A 219 2.20 -20.32 6.33
C GLY A 219 2.26 -19.14 7.33
N SER A 220 1.53 -18.05 7.04
CA SER A 220 1.39 -16.94 8.00
C SER A 220 0.54 -17.31 9.20
N LYS A 221 0.71 -16.55 10.29
CA LYS A 221 -0.20 -16.54 11.43
C LYS A 221 -1.01 -15.25 11.47
N PHE A 222 -2.24 -15.35 11.95
CA PHE A 222 -3.08 -14.22 12.31
C PHE A 222 -3.76 -14.55 13.65
N ARG A 223 -3.74 -13.63 14.61
CA ARG A 223 -4.20 -13.88 15.99
C ARG A 223 -3.54 -15.13 16.64
N ASN A 224 -2.26 -15.35 16.36
CA ASN A 224 -1.50 -16.54 16.79
C ASN A 224 -2.04 -17.89 16.28
N GLN A 225 -2.96 -17.90 15.33
CA GLN A 225 -3.47 -19.08 14.66
C GLN A 225 -2.90 -19.20 13.26
N ASP A 226 -2.64 -20.43 12.82
CA ASP A 226 -2.15 -20.69 11.48
C ASP A 226 -3.25 -20.40 10.45
N VAL A 227 -2.87 -19.80 9.32
CA VAL A 227 -3.76 -19.54 8.18
C VAL A 227 -3.42 -20.54 7.10
N ASP A 228 -4.33 -21.49 6.89
CA ASP A 228 -4.15 -22.60 5.97
C ASP A 228 -4.72 -22.29 4.58
N ILE A 229 -3.88 -21.68 3.73
CA ILE A 229 -4.24 -21.26 2.37
C ILE A 229 -3.74 -22.30 1.36
N GLN A 230 -4.12 -23.56 1.53
CA GLN A 230 -3.76 -24.62 0.58
C GLN A 230 -4.88 -24.77 -0.47
N ALA A 231 -4.52 -24.90 -1.76
CA ALA A 231 -5.44 -25.10 -2.87
C ALA A 231 -5.10 -26.34 -3.74
N GLY A 232 -4.08 -27.08 -3.35
CA GLY A 232 -3.64 -28.28 -4.05
C GLY A 232 -2.35 -28.80 -3.42
N VAL A 233 -1.88 -29.93 -3.93
CA VAL A 233 -0.65 -30.61 -3.49
C VAL A 233 0.14 -31.08 -4.68
N ALA A 234 1.50 -31.04 -4.56
CA ALA A 234 2.40 -31.68 -5.51
C ALA A 234 2.85 -33.01 -4.91
N VAL A 235 2.46 -34.10 -5.54
CA VAL A 235 2.79 -35.46 -5.08
C VAL A 235 3.82 -36.07 -6.01
N TRP A 236 4.91 -36.60 -5.45
CA TRP A 236 5.95 -37.25 -6.23
C TRP A 236 5.43 -38.51 -6.89
N ASN A 237 5.67 -38.65 -8.19
CA ASN A 237 5.30 -39.80 -8.99
C ASN A 237 6.58 -40.57 -9.41
N ASP A 238 6.80 -41.72 -8.78
CA ASP A 238 7.98 -42.57 -9.06
C ASP A 238 8.06 -43.10 -10.51
N LYS A 239 6.89 -43.17 -11.20
CA LYS A 239 6.84 -43.66 -12.57
C LYS A 239 7.32 -42.63 -13.59
N THR A 240 7.06 -41.38 -13.33
CA THR A 240 7.43 -40.26 -14.22
C THR A 240 8.69 -39.55 -13.79
N GLY A 241 9.13 -39.76 -12.53
CA GLY A 241 10.25 -39.05 -11.92
C GLY A 241 9.98 -37.54 -11.78
N SER A 242 8.71 -37.16 -11.59
CA SER A 242 8.28 -35.77 -11.49
C SER A 242 7.13 -35.61 -10.50
N TYR A 243 6.82 -34.36 -10.12
CA TYR A 243 5.66 -34.06 -9.30
C TYR A 243 4.37 -33.95 -10.14
N ASP A 244 3.32 -34.68 -9.75
CA ASP A 244 1.98 -34.49 -10.23
C ASP A 244 1.28 -33.45 -9.36
N LEU A 245 0.74 -32.40 -9.98
CA LEU A 245 -0.06 -31.41 -9.28
C LEU A 245 -1.52 -31.90 -9.18
N LEU A 246 -1.93 -32.21 -7.95
CA LEU A 246 -3.31 -32.59 -7.63
C LEU A 246 -4.02 -31.40 -7.01
N THR A 247 -5.16 -31.01 -7.59
CA THR A 247 -5.94 -29.83 -7.16
C THR A 247 -7.39 -30.19 -6.94
N ASP A 248 -8.01 -29.50 -5.99
CA ASP A 248 -9.45 -29.47 -5.78
C ASP A 248 -9.83 -28.07 -5.27
N SER A 249 -11.08 -27.73 -5.30
CA SER A 249 -11.61 -26.48 -4.76
C SER A 249 -12.74 -26.74 -3.75
N LYS A 250 -12.84 -27.96 -3.26
CA LYS A 250 -13.86 -28.38 -2.29
C LYS A 250 -13.20 -28.72 -0.95
N LEU A 251 -13.54 -27.99 0.09
CA LEU A 251 -13.09 -28.30 1.44
C LEU A 251 -13.52 -29.72 1.85
N GLY A 252 -12.58 -30.45 2.46
CA GLY A 252 -12.80 -31.84 2.92
C GLY A 252 -12.55 -32.91 1.84
N SER A 253 -12.12 -32.54 0.63
CA SER A 253 -11.59 -33.51 -0.34
C SER A 253 -10.20 -34.00 0.12
N PHE A 254 -9.99 -35.31 0.08
CA PHE A 254 -8.73 -35.96 0.48
C PHE A 254 -7.99 -36.55 -0.72
N TYR A 255 -6.67 -36.50 -0.73
CA TYR A 255 -5.83 -37.19 -1.70
C TYR A 255 -5.12 -38.42 -1.11
N GLU A 256 -5.00 -38.46 0.21
CA GLU A 256 -4.56 -39.62 1.01
C GLU A 256 -5.34 -39.62 2.33
N ASP A 257 -5.16 -40.64 3.15
CA ASP A 257 -5.78 -40.75 4.47
C ASP A 257 -5.58 -39.47 5.29
N ASN A 258 -6.64 -38.74 5.56
CA ASN A 258 -6.68 -37.49 6.34
C ASN A 258 -5.84 -36.31 5.77
N LYS A 259 -5.35 -36.40 4.53
CA LYS A 259 -4.62 -35.29 3.87
C LYS A 259 -5.54 -34.61 2.85
N THR A 260 -5.83 -33.34 3.05
CA THR A 260 -6.75 -32.56 2.23
C THR A 260 -6.05 -31.85 1.07
N PHE A 261 -6.75 -31.70 -0.06
CA PHE A 261 -6.30 -30.83 -1.15
C PHE A 261 -6.41 -29.34 -0.77
N VAL A 262 -7.46 -28.98 -0.05
CA VAL A 262 -7.83 -27.59 0.23
C VAL A 262 -7.77 -27.36 1.73
N GLY A 263 -7.00 -26.35 2.12
CA GLY A 263 -6.96 -25.87 3.50
C GLY A 263 -8.19 -25.06 3.88
N GLN A 264 -8.35 -24.83 5.16
CA GLN A 264 -9.53 -24.14 5.73
C GLN A 264 -9.73 -22.73 5.16
N ASP A 265 -8.65 -22.05 4.79
CA ASP A 265 -8.64 -20.70 4.21
C ASP A 265 -8.23 -20.70 2.73
N GLY A 266 -8.09 -21.88 2.14
CA GLY A 266 -7.78 -22.02 0.73
C GLY A 266 -8.97 -21.70 -0.15
N PRO A 267 -8.76 -21.49 -1.46
CA PRO A 267 -9.83 -21.24 -2.44
C PRO A 267 -10.86 -22.36 -2.44
N GLN A 268 -12.13 -21.99 -2.31
CA GLN A 268 -13.26 -22.95 -2.22
C GLN A 268 -14.40 -22.51 -3.14
N THR A 269 -14.91 -23.42 -3.95
CA THR A 269 -16.05 -23.13 -4.83
C THR A 269 -17.37 -22.89 -4.08
N ASN A 270 -17.48 -23.42 -2.87
CA ASN A 270 -18.72 -23.39 -2.09
C ASN A 270 -18.73 -22.30 -1.01
N SER A 271 -17.67 -21.50 -0.89
CA SER A 271 -17.59 -20.41 0.09
C SER A 271 -17.30 -19.09 -0.61
N PRO A 272 -18.27 -18.16 -0.66
CA PRO A 272 -18.03 -16.83 -1.22
C PRO A 272 -17.11 -15.96 -0.33
N ASN A 273 -16.84 -16.39 0.89
CA ASN A 273 -16.17 -15.61 1.91
C ASN A 273 -14.70 -16.02 2.12
N VAL A 274 -14.09 -16.73 1.17
CA VAL A 274 -12.66 -17.05 1.16
C VAL A 274 -11.97 -16.32 0.02
N SER A 275 -10.69 -16.01 0.18
CA SER A 275 -9.92 -15.42 -0.91
C SER A 275 -9.59 -16.49 -1.96
N ASN A 276 -9.90 -16.19 -3.22
CA ASN A 276 -9.55 -17.05 -4.36
C ASN A 276 -8.19 -16.69 -4.98
N THR A 277 -7.46 -15.74 -4.40
CA THR A 277 -6.13 -15.34 -4.89
C THR A 277 -4.98 -16.08 -4.23
N GLY A 278 -5.24 -16.83 -3.15
CA GLY A 278 -4.22 -17.45 -2.31
C GLY A 278 -3.62 -16.50 -1.26
N PHE A 279 -4.17 -15.31 -1.10
CA PHE A 279 -3.67 -14.29 -0.17
C PHE A 279 -4.82 -13.54 0.49
N TYR A 280 -4.58 -13.07 1.72
CA TYR A 280 -5.49 -12.19 2.45
C TYR A 280 -4.81 -10.87 2.80
N ILE A 281 -5.59 -9.81 2.96
CA ILE A 281 -5.04 -8.55 3.43
C ILE A 281 -4.81 -8.61 4.95
N ARG A 282 -3.61 -8.16 5.39
CA ARG A 282 -3.30 -7.90 6.81
C ARG A 282 -3.44 -6.42 7.14
N LYS A 283 -3.08 -5.58 6.17
CA LYS A 283 -3.04 -4.13 6.33
C LYS A 283 -4.39 -3.58 6.81
N PHE A 284 -4.37 -2.81 7.91
CA PHE A 284 -5.55 -2.22 8.56
C PHE A 284 -6.54 -3.22 9.19
N ILE A 285 -6.18 -4.49 9.38
CA ILE A 285 -6.99 -5.44 10.12
C ILE A 285 -6.33 -5.68 11.48
N SER A 286 -7.02 -5.35 12.57
CA SER A 286 -6.51 -5.56 13.92
C SER A 286 -6.63 -7.01 14.34
N GLU A 287 -5.59 -7.53 14.99
CA GLU A 287 -5.58 -8.87 15.62
C GLU A 287 -6.27 -8.88 16.98
N ALA A 288 -6.65 -7.72 17.53
CA ALA A 288 -7.38 -7.64 18.78
C ALA A 288 -8.80 -8.19 18.64
N SER A 289 -9.28 -8.83 19.74
CA SER A 289 -10.65 -9.35 19.79
C SER A 289 -11.69 -8.23 19.64
N GLY A 290 -12.78 -8.53 18.97
CA GLY A 290 -13.88 -7.61 18.67
C GLY A 290 -13.69 -6.79 17.38
N TYR A 291 -12.47 -6.61 16.90
CA TYR A 291 -12.21 -5.74 15.75
C TYR A 291 -12.68 -6.28 14.41
N THR A 292 -13.07 -7.54 14.35
CA THR A 292 -13.67 -8.16 13.16
C THR A 292 -15.18 -8.42 13.32
N LEU A 293 -15.81 -7.84 14.32
CA LEU A 293 -17.26 -7.72 14.41
C LEU A 293 -17.77 -6.58 13.52
N ARG A 294 -18.98 -6.73 13.00
CA ARG A 294 -19.63 -5.70 12.18
C ARG A 294 -19.75 -4.38 12.96
N ASN A 295 -19.34 -3.26 12.35
CA ASN A 295 -19.41 -1.93 12.94
C ASN A 295 -18.74 -1.82 14.32
N TYR A 296 -17.56 -2.42 14.50
CA TYR A 296 -16.84 -2.39 15.75
C TYR A 296 -15.41 -1.89 15.64
N ALA A 297 -14.79 -1.98 14.45
CA ALA A 297 -13.41 -1.55 14.25
C ALA A 297 -13.24 -0.03 14.42
N GLU A 298 -12.21 0.34 15.17
CA GLU A 298 -11.88 1.75 15.46
C GLU A 298 -10.47 2.14 15.04
N ASN A 299 -9.76 1.31 14.27
CA ASN A 299 -8.46 1.71 13.72
C ASN A 299 -8.62 2.90 12.77
N TRP A 300 -7.62 3.77 12.82
CA TRP A 300 -7.61 4.99 12.01
C TRP A 300 -7.17 4.76 10.56
N TRP A 301 -7.37 5.79 9.73
CA TRP A 301 -6.89 5.84 8.35
C TRP A 301 -5.94 7.02 8.19
N PRO A 302 -4.62 6.79 8.05
CA PRO A 302 -3.68 7.85 7.71
C PRO A 302 -3.93 8.36 6.29
N TRP A 303 -4.28 9.64 6.16
CA TRP A 303 -4.41 10.33 4.89
C TRP A 303 -3.05 10.76 4.37
N PHE A 304 -2.20 11.29 5.28
CA PHE A 304 -0.82 11.63 5.01
C PHE A 304 0.06 11.04 6.10
N ARG A 305 1.20 10.48 5.68
CA ARG A 305 2.22 9.97 6.57
C ARG A 305 3.61 10.27 6.02
N LEU A 306 4.60 10.38 6.89
CA LEU A 306 5.97 10.74 6.54
C LEU A 306 6.59 9.81 5.48
N GLY A 307 6.26 8.51 5.50
CA GLY A 307 6.74 7.57 4.49
C GLY A 307 6.36 7.96 3.06
N GLU A 308 5.14 8.52 2.84
CA GLU A 308 4.75 9.07 1.55
C GLU A 308 5.56 10.32 1.20
N ILE A 309 5.79 11.20 2.18
CA ILE A 309 6.56 12.43 1.96
C ILE A 309 7.99 12.14 1.52
N TYR A 310 8.60 11.08 2.07
CA TYR A 310 9.90 10.59 1.60
C TYR A 310 9.87 10.12 0.15
N LEU A 311 8.81 9.40 -0.25
CA LEU A 311 8.64 8.97 -1.65
C LEU A 311 8.44 10.16 -2.59
N ASN A 312 7.58 11.12 -2.20
CA ASN A 312 7.33 12.32 -3.00
C ASN A 312 8.61 13.15 -3.17
N ALA A 313 9.41 13.30 -2.10
CA ALA A 313 10.69 13.99 -2.17
C ALA A 313 11.69 13.28 -3.11
N ALA A 314 11.74 11.95 -3.03
CA ALA A 314 12.63 11.15 -3.87
C ALA A 314 12.24 11.23 -5.35
N GLU A 315 10.96 11.04 -5.66
CA GLU A 315 10.45 11.10 -7.03
C GLU A 315 10.65 12.51 -7.61
N ALA A 316 10.26 13.56 -6.88
CA ALA A 316 10.42 14.93 -7.36
C ALA A 316 11.90 15.30 -7.59
N ALA A 317 12.81 14.89 -6.71
CA ALA A 317 14.25 15.12 -6.90
C ALA A 317 14.79 14.33 -8.10
N PHE A 318 14.41 13.07 -8.27
CA PHE A 318 14.81 12.25 -9.41
C PHE A 318 14.33 12.87 -10.73
N GLU A 319 13.09 13.30 -10.80
CA GLU A 319 12.49 13.92 -11.98
C GLU A 319 13.14 15.26 -12.35
N LEU A 320 13.74 15.94 -11.39
CA LEU A 320 14.56 17.14 -11.57
C LEU A 320 16.03 16.82 -11.91
N ASN A 321 16.38 15.54 -12.13
CA ASN A 321 17.74 15.05 -12.34
C ASN A 321 18.70 15.29 -11.17
N ASP A 322 18.17 15.34 -9.93
CA ASP A 322 18.94 15.45 -8.69
C ASP A 322 18.94 14.11 -7.93
N GLU A 323 19.57 13.10 -8.54
CA GLU A 323 19.72 11.77 -7.95
C GLU A 323 20.44 11.77 -6.58
N PRO A 324 21.47 12.60 -6.34
CA PRO A 324 22.09 12.68 -5.01
C PRO A 324 21.13 13.07 -3.89
N THR A 325 20.12 13.88 -4.18
CA THR A 325 19.05 14.22 -3.23
C THR A 325 18.01 13.12 -3.11
N ALA A 326 17.68 12.41 -4.20
CA ALA A 326 16.65 11.39 -4.24
C ALA A 326 17.04 10.10 -3.48
N LEU A 327 18.27 9.60 -3.71
CA LEU A 327 18.79 8.33 -3.17
C LEU A 327 18.67 8.19 -1.65
N PRO A 328 19.03 9.19 -0.81
CA PRO A 328 18.90 9.07 0.63
C PRO A 328 17.45 8.84 1.10
N TYR A 329 16.47 9.45 0.44
CA TYR A 329 15.06 9.29 0.80
C TYR A 329 14.56 7.87 0.56
N ILE A 330 14.83 7.30 -0.62
CA ILE A 330 14.46 5.92 -0.95
C ILE A 330 15.21 4.94 -0.05
N ASN A 331 16.52 5.10 0.10
CA ASN A 331 17.33 4.20 0.93
C ASN A 331 16.89 4.19 2.40
N ARG A 332 16.43 5.33 2.92
CA ARG A 332 15.89 5.40 4.29
C ARG A 332 14.64 4.55 4.48
N LEU A 333 13.74 4.56 3.50
CA LEU A 333 12.53 3.72 3.53
C LEU A 333 12.87 2.25 3.31
N ARG A 334 13.81 1.94 2.42
CA ARG A 334 14.29 0.57 2.19
C ARG A 334 14.94 -0.01 3.44
N GLN A 335 15.79 0.75 4.12
CA GLN A 335 16.39 0.33 5.40
C GLN A 335 15.32 0.00 6.46
N ARG A 336 14.28 0.82 6.57
CA ARG A 336 13.13 0.53 7.45
C ARG A 336 12.41 -0.75 7.04
N ALA A 337 12.36 -1.06 5.76
CA ALA A 337 11.75 -2.28 5.20
C ALA A 337 12.64 -3.54 5.32
N GLY A 338 13.84 -3.43 5.92
CA GLY A 338 14.75 -4.53 6.17
C GLY A 338 15.92 -4.65 5.20
N PHE A 339 15.98 -3.84 4.15
CA PHE A 339 17.12 -3.84 3.23
C PHE A 339 18.39 -3.31 3.92
N PRO A 340 19.58 -3.69 3.44
CA PRO A 340 20.82 -3.07 3.89
C PRO A 340 20.81 -1.55 3.70
N ALA A 341 21.57 -0.86 4.54
CA ALA A 341 21.76 0.58 4.38
C ALA A 341 22.36 0.88 2.98
N ASN A 342 21.84 1.93 2.34
CA ASN A 342 22.28 2.33 1.00
C ASN A 342 22.23 1.19 -0.03
N SER A 343 21.19 0.36 0.03
CA SER A 343 20.99 -0.80 -0.85
C SER A 343 20.82 -0.40 -2.33
N LEU A 344 20.43 0.83 -2.61
CA LEU A 344 20.44 1.42 -3.95
C LEU A 344 21.61 2.40 -4.05
N THR A 345 22.38 2.26 -5.12
CA THR A 345 23.48 3.16 -5.48
C THR A 345 23.15 4.06 -6.68
N SER A 346 22.07 3.74 -7.39
CA SER A 346 21.53 4.52 -8.49
C SER A 346 20.02 4.30 -8.59
N LEU A 347 19.34 5.24 -9.21
CA LEU A 347 17.89 5.19 -9.46
C LEU A 347 17.60 5.06 -10.96
N THR A 348 16.52 4.36 -11.25
CA THR A 348 15.88 4.35 -12.58
C THR A 348 14.39 4.61 -12.38
N ILE A 349 13.66 4.88 -13.45
CA ILE A 349 12.22 5.12 -13.37
C ILE A 349 11.44 3.92 -12.79
N GLU A 350 11.97 2.70 -12.95
CA GLU A 350 11.35 1.49 -12.41
C GLU A 350 11.63 1.29 -10.91
N LYS A 351 12.64 1.99 -10.37
CA LYS A 351 13.05 1.87 -8.95
C LYS A 351 12.51 3.00 -8.09
N ILE A 352 11.93 4.02 -8.69
CA ILE A 352 11.34 5.14 -7.98
C ILE A 352 9.83 5.08 -8.00
#